data_87a63f19fcbafcd120c291b1daec475e
#
_entry.id   87a63f19fcbafcd120c291b1daec475e
#
_cell.length_a   1.000
_cell.length_b   1.000
_cell.length_c   1.000
_cell.angle_alpha   90.00
_cell.angle_beta   90.00
_cell.angle_gamma   90.00
#
_symmetry.space_group_name_H-M   'P 1'
#
loop_
_entity.id
_entity.type
_entity.pdbx_description
1 polymer ?
#
loop_
_entity_poly.entity_id
_entity_poly.type
_entity_poly.pdbx_seq_one_letter_code
_entity_poly.pdbx_strand_id
1 'polypeptide(L)'
;MRSFSCSLIALALTATMAQAQSAPPAPDTSPAAPSAPAAAPRTPGGPGAPGAARATRPPTFSSAPQPVFPIPPAIAKPVTFDCGAAKKGATALSASSIYSESAAGWDIKTTPKVEGGICSSDKPFYFSMALPEGNYRVTVAFGGNEESNITVRTEARRLTLEGIDVKPKAIITKSFDVNTRVAEFNNPDGTPNKVRLKSREYGNLNWDNKLTVEFDGTNPSFHSIQITPLIGAKAEPVVYLAGDSTMVDQDTDPAASWGQQLPRFFLPGIVIANHAESGETSASFQGELRFPKIMSIIKPGDYFFMQFNHNDQKAGAVTLERYKEILTDFVKQVRAKGATPVIVTAQHRRTFDASGHITNSLADYPQAARDVAAANNIALVDLTAMSKVLYEAEGPEGAKHLFNGTDVTHFNNYGAYELARCVVHGIREAKLPIAKFLDPTVPDFDPAKFDPFDTFKLPNSPNGRRPGGPPIPVDDQL
;
A
#
# COMPACT_ATOMS: atom_id res chain seq x y z
N MET A 1 40.84 -13.84 -50.36
CA MET A 1 41.79 -14.97 -50.48
C MET A 1 42.42 -15.24 -49.13
N ARG A 2 42.27 -16.38 -48.69
CA ARG A 2 42.83 -17.26 -47.65
C ARG A 2 41.85 -17.60 -46.53
N SER A 3 41.22 -18.74 -46.76
CA SER A 3 40.55 -19.60 -45.80
C SER A 3 41.55 -20.31 -44.88
N PHE A 4 41.18 -20.50 -43.61
CA PHE A 4 41.72 -21.60 -42.81
C PHE A 4 40.60 -22.24 -42.01
N SER A 5 40.36 -23.51 -42.39
CA SER A 5 39.61 -24.50 -41.60
C SER A 5 40.55 -25.15 -40.58
N CYS A 6 40.06 -25.51 -39.42
CA CYS A 6 40.52 -26.68 -38.61
C CYS A 6 39.51 -26.94 -37.49
N SER A 7 38.75 -27.93 -37.59
CA SER A 7 38.82 -29.34 -37.09
C SER A 7 38.46 -29.49 -35.63
N LEU A 8 37.31 -30.17 -35.45
CA LEU A 8 36.79 -30.77 -34.20
C LEU A 8 37.75 -31.85 -33.67
N ILE A 9 37.92 -31.89 -32.36
CA ILE A 9 38.27 -33.12 -31.63
C ILE A 9 37.27 -33.27 -30.47
N ALA A 10 36.43 -34.31 -30.56
CA ALA A 10 35.56 -34.78 -29.48
C ALA A 10 36.38 -35.77 -28.61
N LEU A 11 36.41 -35.52 -27.31
CA LEU A 11 36.90 -36.51 -26.33
C LEU A 11 35.75 -36.95 -25.45
N ALA A 12 35.34 -38.21 -25.63
CA ALA A 12 34.38 -38.88 -24.80
C ALA A 12 35.07 -39.42 -23.55
N LEU A 13 34.64 -38.97 -22.36
CA LEU A 13 34.95 -39.62 -21.07
C LEU A 13 33.73 -40.33 -20.57
N THR A 14 33.82 -41.67 -20.56
CA THR A 14 32.86 -42.58 -19.85
C THR A 14 33.18 -42.57 -18.36
N ALA A 15 32.28 -42.10 -17.55
CA ALA A 15 32.31 -42.23 -16.09
C ALA A 15 31.34 -43.34 -15.65
N THR A 16 31.90 -44.38 -15.07
CA THR A 16 31.16 -45.51 -14.44
C THR A 16 30.57 -45.08 -13.12
N MET A 17 29.24 -45.18 -12.98
CA MET A 17 28.55 -44.98 -11.68
C MET A 17 28.59 -46.27 -10.86
N ALA A 18 29.24 -46.23 -9.70
CA ALA A 18 29.10 -47.25 -8.68
C ALA A 18 27.85 -46.94 -7.82
N GLN A 19 26.90 -47.86 -7.79
CA GLN A 19 25.74 -47.80 -6.89
C GLN A 19 26.17 -48.22 -5.49
N ALA A 20 26.05 -47.34 -4.50
CA ALA A 20 26.11 -47.68 -3.09
C ALA A 20 24.71 -47.99 -2.59
N GLN A 21 24.47 -49.27 -2.20
CA GLN A 21 23.27 -49.69 -1.50
C GLN A 21 23.31 -49.21 -0.06
N SER A 22 22.31 -48.44 0.35
CA SER A 22 22.09 -48.04 1.76
C SER A 22 21.30 -49.12 2.50
N ALA A 23 21.79 -49.49 3.68
CA ALA A 23 21.14 -50.45 4.61
C ALA A 23 19.87 -49.83 5.25
N PRO A 24 18.88 -50.65 5.65
CA PRO A 24 17.65 -50.18 6.27
C PRO A 24 17.91 -49.71 7.73
N PRO A 25 17.14 -48.70 8.21
CA PRO A 25 17.27 -48.23 9.59
C PRO A 25 16.69 -49.20 10.60
N ALA A 26 17.29 -49.23 11.81
CA ALA A 26 16.90 -50.01 12.95
C ALA A 26 15.55 -49.55 13.56
N PRO A 27 14.78 -50.40 14.24
CA PRO A 27 13.49 -50.03 14.80
C PRO A 27 13.62 -49.11 16.01
N ASP A 28 12.79 -48.08 16.02
CA ASP A 28 12.67 -47.09 17.08
C ASP A 28 11.91 -47.67 18.28
N THR A 29 12.56 -47.69 19.46
CA THR A 29 11.96 -48.11 20.72
C THR A 29 11.74 -46.91 21.62
N SER A 30 10.70 -46.13 21.31
CA SER A 30 10.19 -45.11 22.23
C SER A 30 8.87 -45.53 22.87
N PRO A 31 8.66 -45.32 24.16
CA PRO A 31 7.46 -45.77 24.86
C PRO A 31 6.20 -45.01 24.45
N ALA A 32 5.11 -45.73 24.24
CA ALA A 32 3.81 -45.21 23.84
C ALA A 32 3.21 -44.27 24.90
N ALA A 33 2.70 -43.13 24.45
CA ALA A 33 1.85 -42.25 25.23
C ALA A 33 0.44 -42.85 25.45
N PRO A 34 -0.26 -42.51 26.55
CA PRO A 34 -1.56 -43.10 26.87
C PRO A 34 -2.66 -42.67 25.91
N SER A 35 -3.47 -43.64 25.46
CA SER A 35 -4.60 -43.49 24.56
C SER A 35 -5.74 -42.68 25.17
N ALA A 36 -6.23 -41.67 24.40
CA ALA A 36 -7.46 -40.97 24.69
C ALA A 36 -8.73 -41.84 24.45
N PRO A 37 -9.84 -41.61 25.15
CA PRO A 37 -11.02 -42.48 25.07
C PRO A 37 -11.71 -42.37 23.71
N ALA A 38 -12.23 -43.51 23.23
CA ALA A 38 -12.89 -43.70 21.96
C ALA A 38 -14.13 -42.80 21.80
N ALA A 39 -14.19 -42.09 20.69
CA ALA A 39 -15.38 -41.34 20.28
C ALA A 39 -16.48 -42.24 19.77
N ALA A 40 -17.72 -42.00 20.16
CA ALA A 40 -18.91 -42.71 19.72
C ALA A 40 -19.14 -42.60 18.20
N PRO A 41 -19.78 -43.58 17.55
CA PRO A 41 -19.99 -43.62 16.11
C PRO A 41 -20.94 -42.52 15.66
N ARG A 42 -20.49 -41.71 14.68
CA ARG A 42 -21.32 -40.69 14.01
C ARG A 42 -22.22 -41.36 12.97
N THR A 43 -23.49 -41.08 13.02
CA THR A 43 -24.46 -41.39 11.95
C THR A 43 -24.14 -40.60 10.68
N PRO A 44 -24.33 -41.13 9.48
CA PRO A 44 -24.12 -40.42 8.22
C PRO A 44 -25.15 -39.31 8.09
N GLY A 45 -24.71 -38.06 8.13
CA GLY A 45 -25.52 -36.88 7.87
C GLY A 45 -25.90 -36.77 6.39
N GLY A 46 -27.15 -36.47 6.12
CA GLY A 46 -27.67 -36.13 4.79
C GLY A 46 -27.00 -34.86 4.19
N PRO A 47 -27.30 -34.54 2.91
CA PRO A 47 -26.64 -33.45 2.18
C PRO A 47 -26.79 -32.12 2.91
N GLY A 48 -25.63 -31.52 3.27
CA GLY A 48 -25.57 -30.29 4.03
C GLY A 48 -26.25 -29.12 3.29
N ALA A 49 -27.10 -28.43 4.02
CA ALA A 49 -27.63 -27.15 3.59
C ALA A 49 -26.48 -26.15 3.27
N PRO A 50 -26.65 -25.22 2.29
CA PRO A 50 -25.63 -24.23 1.98
C PRO A 50 -25.32 -23.44 3.24
N GLY A 51 -24.01 -23.33 3.55
CA GLY A 51 -23.51 -22.67 4.75
C GLY A 51 -24.15 -21.31 4.95
N ALA A 52 -24.76 -21.11 6.11
CA ALA A 52 -25.32 -19.82 6.51
C ALA A 52 -24.21 -18.78 6.39
N ALA A 53 -24.41 -17.77 5.56
CA ALA A 53 -23.53 -16.62 5.43
C ALA A 53 -23.35 -16.03 6.85
N ARG A 54 -22.10 -15.96 7.31
CA ARG A 54 -21.75 -15.34 8.59
C ARG A 54 -22.25 -13.89 8.52
N ALA A 55 -23.26 -13.56 9.29
CA ALA A 55 -23.81 -12.21 9.33
C ALA A 55 -22.64 -11.25 9.61
N THR A 56 -22.43 -10.31 8.72
CA THR A 56 -21.42 -9.27 8.90
C THR A 56 -21.81 -8.43 10.10
N ARG A 57 -21.02 -8.53 11.17
CA ARG A 57 -21.18 -7.68 12.34
C ARG A 57 -20.93 -6.23 11.90
N PRO A 58 -21.76 -5.27 12.32
CA PRO A 58 -21.49 -3.87 12.01
C PRO A 58 -20.11 -3.47 12.55
N PRO A 59 -19.41 -2.54 11.90
CA PRO A 59 -18.09 -2.10 12.34
C PRO A 59 -18.18 -1.63 13.81
N THR A 60 -17.30 -2.16 14.65
CA THR A 60 -17.23 -1.77 16.05
C THR A 60 -16.51 -0.42 16.13
N PHE A 61 -17.28 0.64 16.36
CA PHE A 61 -16.70 1.90 16.82
C PHE A 61 -16.31 1.75 18.28
N SER A 62 -15.07 2.13 18.62
CA SER A 62 -14.61 2.11 20.01
C SER A 62 -15.49 3.02 20.87
N SER A 63 -15.77 2.58 22.11
CA SER A 63 -16.27 3.47 23.15
C SER A 63 -15.22 4.46 23.66
N ALA A 64 -13.92 4.21 23.36
CA ALA A 64 -12.85 5.16 23.65
C ALA A 64 -12.97 6.40 22.74
N PRO A 65 -12.69 7.60 23.27
CA PRO A 65 -12.70 8.80 22.44
C PRO A 65 -11.65 8.71 21.32
N GLN A 66 -12.03 9.14 20.12
CA GLN A 66 -11.12 9.26 19.01
C GLN A 66 -9.96 10.20 19.38
N PRO A 67 -8.70 9.84 19.06
CA PRO A 67 -7.55 10.70 19.32
C PRO A 67 -7.74 12.10 18.69
N VAL A 68 -7.29 13.11 19.41
CA VAL A 68 -7.22 14.50 18.94
C VAL A 68 -5.79 14.96 19.09
N PHE A 69 -5.26 15.54 18.06
CA PHE A 69 -3.86 16.03 18.02
C PHE A 69 -3.84 17.55 17.98
N PRO A 70 -2.89 18.20 18.67
CA PRO A 70 -2.69 19.65 18.49
C PRO A 70 -2.33 19.92 17.04
N ILE A 71 -2.80 21.06 16.50
CA ILE A 71 -2.44 21.51 15.16
C ILE A 71 -1.03 22.11 15.21
N PRO A 72 -0.03 21.51 14.55
CA PRO A 72 1.31 22.04 14.53
C PRO A 72 1.38 23.37 13.74
N PRO A 73 2.38 24.23 13.99
CA PRO A 73 2.57 25.42 13.21
C PRO A 73 2.88 25.07 11.74
N ALA A 74 2.24 25.78 10.81
CA ALA A 74 2.51 25.62 9.40
C ALA A 74 3.90 26.12 9.03
N ILE A 75 4.60 25.42 8.15
CA ILE A 75 5.85 25.87 7.56
C ILE A 75 5.55 26.62 6.25
N ALA A 76 6.08 27.83 6.09
CA ALA A 76 5.91 28.64 4.88
C ALA A 76 7.08 28.48 3.89
N LYS A 77 8.19 27.92 4.34
CA LYS A 77 9.45 27.77 3.57
C LYS A 77 10.01 26.36 3.79
N PRO A 78 10.87 25.87 2.88
CA PRO A 78 11.58 24.62 3.09
C PRO A 78 12.35 24.62 4.42
N VAL A 79 12.28 23.50 5.13
CA VAL A 79 13.10 23.22 6.31
C VAL A 79 14.04 22.07 5.99
N THR A 80 15.30 22.17 6.42
CA THR A 80 16.34 21.18 6.12
C THR A 80 16.95 20.68 7.42
N PHE A 81 17.21 19.41 7.48
CA PHE A 81 17.89 18.71 8.56
C PHE A 81 19.15 18.04 8.00
N ASP A 82 20.30 18.32 8.59
CA ASP A 82 21.58 17.70 8.22
C ASP A 82 22.01 16.71 9.29
N CYS A 83 22.53 15.58 8.89
CA CYS A 83 23.14 14.61 9.80
C CYS A 83 24.43 15.15 10.40
N GLY A 84 24.56 15.16 11.72
CA GLY A 84 25.72 15.74 12.42
C GLY A 84 25.72 17.27 12.39
N ALA A 85 26.82 17.90 11.98
CA ALA A 85 26.94 19.36 11.95
C ALA A 85 26.08 19.97 10.84
N ALA A 86 25.17 20.87 11.23
CA ALA A 86 24.28 21.55 10.28
C ALA A 86 25.00 22.58 9.46
N LYS A 87 24.65 22.68 8.18
CA LYS A 87 24.98 23.81 7.30
C LYS A 87 24.14 25.03 7.68
N LYS A 88 24.55 26.21 7.19
CA LYS A 88 23.81 27.46 7.44
C LYS A 88 22.36 27.33 6.98
N GLY A 89 21.42 27.52 7.92
CA GLY A 89 19.99 27.47 7.66
C GLY A 89 19.35 26.09 7.79
N ALA A 90 20.13 25.06 8.15
CA ALA A 90 19.64 23.72 8.46
C ALA A 90 19.65 23.47 9.98
N THR A 91 18.94 22.45 10.42
CA THR A 91 18.94 21.93 11.79
C THR A 91 19.82 20.67 11.85
N ALA A 92 20.69 20.58 12.86
CA ALA A 92 21.53 19.41 13.08
C ALA A 92 20.72 18.23 13.63
N LEU A 93 20.90 17.06 13.06
CA LEU A 93 20.44 15.77 13.62
C LEU A 93 21.62 15.07 14.30
N SER A 94 21.45 14.66 15.53
CA SER A 94 22.33 13.79 16.28
C SER A 94 21.62 12.49 16.65
N ALA A 95 22.33 11.52 17.20
CA ALA A 95 21.69 10.29 17.70
C ALA A 95 20.66 10.57 18.83
N SER A 96 20.76 11.70 19.52
CA SER A 96 19.81 12.12 20.57
C SER A 96 18.65 12.98 20.05
N SER A 97 18.56 13.24 18.76
CA SER A 97 17.46 14.00 18.16
C SER A 97 16.20 13.12 18.08
N ILE A 98 15.48 13.01 19.19
CA ILE A 98 14.25 12.21 19.27
C ILE A 98 13.05 13.08 18.92
N TYR A 99 12.13 12.54 18.11
CA TYR A 99 10.89 13.23 17.76
C TYR A 99 10.05 13.56 18.99
N SER A 100 9.50 14.77 18.97
CA SER A 100 8.43 15.22 19.84
C SER A 100 7.52 16.19 19.06
N GLU A 101 6.36 16.55 19.60
CA GLU A 101 5.48 17.54 18.95
C GLU A 101 6.14 18.92 18.68
N SER A 102 7.22 19.22 19.38
CA SER A 102 7.98 20.47 19.24
C SER A 102 9.33 20.33 18.51
N ALA A 103 9.76 19.10 18.22
CA ALA A 103 11.06 18.81 17.62
C ALA A 103 11.00 17.66 16.62
N ALA A 104 11.50 17.88 15.40
CA ALA A 104 11.72 16.83 14.44
C ALA A 104 12.88 15.91 14.85
N GLY A 105 12.79 14.64 14.52
CA GLY A 105 13.83 13.67 14.89
C GLY A 105 13.44 12.22 14.67
N TRP A 106 14.19 11.33 15.31
CA TRP A 106 14.02 9.88 15.22
C TRP A 106 12.77 9.42 15.97
N ASP A 107 11.99 8.58 15.35
CA ASP A 107 10.69 8.15 15.87
C ASP A 107 10.57 6.62 15.91
N ILE A 108 9.43 6.14 16.38
CA ILE A 108 9.08 4.70 16.45
C ILE A 108 10.17 3.87 17.16
N LYS A 109 10.75 4.45 18.22
CA LYS A 109 11.82 3.82 19.04
C LYS A 109 13.05 3.39 18.23
N THR A 110 13.32 4.10 17.14
CA THR A 110 14.51 3.87 16.32
C THR A 110 15.51 5.02 16.49
N THR A 111 16.79 4.71 16.38
CA THR A 111 17.85 5.70 16.45
C THR A 111 18.97 5.25 15.53
N PRO A 112 19.23 5.92 14.40
CA PRO A 112 20.35 5.62 13.53
C PRO A 112 21.66 6.09 14.18
N LYS A 113 22.77 5.55 13.70
CA LYS A 113 24.10 6.08 13.94
C LYS A 113 24.24 7.42 13.20
N VAL A 114 24.79 8.44 13.87
CA VAL A 114 25.06 9.74 13.27
C VAL A 114 26.55 10.03 13.42
N GLU A 115 27.28 9.94 12.31
CA GLU A 115 28.74 10.07 12.30
C GLU A 115 29.23 10.59 10.95
N GLY A 116 30.20 11.50 10.94
CA GLY A 116 30.80 12.04 9.72
C GLY A 116 29.83 12.74 8.75
N GLY A 117 28.73 13.28 9.28
CA GLY A 117 27.70 13.91 8.44
C GLY A 117 26.74 12.91 7.76
N ILE A 118 26.65 11.69 8.28
CA ILE A 118 25.83 10.60 7.76
C ILE A 118 24.94 10.07 8.90
N CYS A 119 23.66 9.88 8.60
CA CYS A 119 22.72 9.09 9.41
C CYS A 119 22.59 7.72 8.74
N SER A 120 22.89 6.64 9.46
CA SER A 120 22.90 5.28 8.90
C SER A 120 22.47 4.23 9.91
N SER A 121 21.96 3.11 9.44
CA SER A 121 21.56 1.98 10.28
C SER A 121 21.70 0.66 9.53
N ASP A 122 21.79 -0.45 10.24
CA ASP A 122 21.65 -1.82 9.76
C ASP A 122 20.20 -2.34 9.83
N LYS A 123 19.28 -1.47 10.26
CA LYS A 123 17.86 -1.76 10.48
C LYS A 123 17.01 -0.60 9.99
N PRO A 124 15.71 -0.81 9.74
CA PRO A 124 14.79 0.28 9.44
C PRO A 124 14.82 1.34 10.53
N PHE A 125 14.79 2.61 10.15
CA PHE A 125 14.68 3.72 11.08
C PHE A 125 13.76 4.81 10.54
N TYR A 126 13.21 5.60 11.46
CA TYR A 126 12.14 6.53 11.17
C TYR A 126 12.52 7.95 11.56
N PHE A 127 12.22 8.89 10.66
CA PHE A 127 12.29 10.32 10.92
C PHE A 127 10.87 10.88 10.89
N SER A 128 10.51 11.68 11.92
CA SER A 128 9.23 12.37 11.96
C SER A 128 9.38 13.86 12.22
N MET A 129 8.42 14.62 11.70
CA MET A 129 8.27 16.05 11.95
C MET A 129 6.80 16.40 12.12
N ALA A 130 6.43 17.09 13.20
CA ALA A 130 5.09 17.63 13.40
C ALA A 130 4.74 18.62 12.29
N LEU A 131 3.66 18.36 11.54
CA LEU A 131 3.20 19.16 10.42
C LEU A 131 1.66 19.15 10.38
N PRO A 132 1.04 20.28 10.02
CA PRO A 132 -0.40 20.32 9.80
C PRO A 132 -0.77 19.50 8.57
N GLU A 133 -2.05 19.17 8.44
CA GLU A 133 -2.58 18.57 7.24
C GLU A 133 -2.15 19.34 5.98
N GLY A 134 -1.64 18.63 4.99
CA GLY A 134 -1.18 19.25 3.76
C GLY A 134 -0.37 18.34 2.86
N ASN A 135 0.18 18.91 1.82
CA ASN A 135 1.03 18.24 0.86
C ASN A 135 2.45 18.78 0.96
N TYR A 136 3.42 17.88 0.96
CA TYR A 136 4.82 18.23 1.16
C TYR A 136 5.70 17.47 0.17
N ARG A 137 6.73 18.17 -0.34
CA ARG A 137 7.84 17.51 -1.05
C ARG A 137 8.94 17.22 -0.06
N VAL A 138 9.36 15.98 -0.01
CA VAL A 138 10.52 15.52 0.74
C VAL A 138 11.66 15.29 -0.24
N THR A 139 12.81 15.90 0.04
CA THR A 139 14.05 15.72 -0.76
C THR A 139 15.12 15.17 0.16
N VAL A 140 15.70 14.03 -0.22
CA VAL A 140 16.71 13.34 0.58
C VAL A 140 18.00 13.18 -0.23
N ALA A 141 19.13 13.53 0.39
CA ALA A 141 20.47 13.25 -0.13
C ALA A 141 20.97 11.92 0.43
N PHE A 142 20.68 10.83 -0.25
CA PHE A 142 21.07 9.48 0.13
C PHE A 142 22.54 9.24 -0.06
N GLY A 143 23.14 8.41 0.78
CA GLY A 143 24.50 7.95 0.66
C GLY A 143 25.20 7.81 2.00
N GLY A 144 26.31 7.07 1.98
CA GLY A 144 27.12 6.76 3.15
C GLY A 144 28.50 6.24 2.79
N ASN A 145 29.18 5.68 3.78
CA ASN A 145 30.52 5.11 3.58
C ASN A 145 30.49 3.72 2.95
N GLU A 146 29.35 3.04 3.03
CA GLU A 146 29.14 1.69 2.53
C GLU A 146 28.18 1.70 1.34
N GLU A 147 28.17 0.60 0.58
CA GLU A 147 27.15 0.38 -0.45
C GLU A 147 25.79 0.20 0.20
N SER A 148 24.78 0.86 -0.37
CA SER A 148 23.42 0.85 0.15
C SER A 148 22.42 0.49 -0.94
N ASN A 149 21.36 -0.22 -0.59
CA ASN A 149 20.12 -0.32 -1.39
C ASN A 149 18.97 0.14 -0.50
N ILE A 150 18.34 1.27 -0.86
CA ILE A 150 17.45 1.98 0.05
C ILE A 150 16.03 1.98 -0.48
N THR A 151 15.09 1.64 0.40
CA THR A 151 13.66 1.78 0.20
C THR A 151 13.13 2.85 1.15
N VAL A 152 12.23 3.71 0.68
CA VAL A 152 11.57 4.74 1.49
C VAL A 152 10.07 4.53 1.47
N ARG A 153 9.49 4.53 2.67
CA ARG A 153 8.04 4.57 2.88
C ARG A 153 7.66 5.80 3.69
N THR A 154 6.41 6.20 3.57
CA THR A 154 5.88 7.33 4.33
C THR A 154 4.60 6.93 5.03
N GLU A 155 4.29 7.60 6.14
CA GLU A 155 3.06 7.37 6.89
C GLU A 155 2.88 5.89 7.25
N ALA A 156 1.69 5.32 7.11
CA ALA A 156 1.47 3.90 7.31
C ALA A 156 1.99 3.08 6.11
N ARG A 157 3.30 2.98 5.96
CA ARG A 157 4.00 2.10 5.01
C ARG A 157 3.72 2.39 3.53
N ARG A 158 3.28 3.59 3.15
CA ARG A 158 3.14 3.99 1.74
C ARG A 158 4.48 3.93 1.02
N LEU A 159 4.61 3.09 0.00
CA LEU A 159 5.83 2.96 -0.78
C LEU A 159 6.03 4.19 -1.66
N THR A 160 7.13 4.90 -1.46
CA THR A 160 7.46 6.11 -2.22
C THR A 160 8.69 5.96 -3.11
N LEU A 161 9.71 5.30 -2.61
CA LEU A 161 10.92 4.98 -3.38
C LEU A 161 11.37 3.56 -3.04
N GLU A 162 11.94 2.86 -4.01
CA GLU A 162 12.51 1.52 -3.81
C GLU A 162 13.80 1.33 -4.59
N GLY A 163 14.66 0.43 -4.09
CA GLY A 163 15.81 -0.05 -4.81
C GLY A 163 16.80 1.06 -5.20
N ILE A 164 16.98 2.07 -4.35
CA ILE A 164 17.96 3.13 -4.60
C ILE A 164 19.37 2.59 -4.30
N ASP A 165 20.06 2.18 -5.33
CA ASP A 165 21.46 1.74 -5.23
C ASP A 165 22.38 2.95 -5.11
N VAL A 166 23.15 3.02 -4.01
CA VAL A 166 24.13 4.08 -3.76
C VAL A 166 25.48 3.45 -3.49
N LYS A 167 26.47 3.79 -4.34
CA LYS A 167 27.84 3.32 -4.18
C LYS A 167 28.50 3.99 -2.96
N PRO A 168 29.52 3.33 -2.35
CA PRO A 168 30.24 3.91 -1.21
C PRO A 168 30.73 5.33 -1.52
N LYS A 169 30.45 6.28 -0.62
CA LYS A 169 30.82 7.71 -0.71
C LYS A 169 30.14 8.48 -1.86
N ALA A 170 29.26 7.86 -2.63
CA ALA A 170 28.40 8.57 -3.59
C ALA A 170 27.23 9.25 -2.86
N ILE A 171 26.67 10.28 -3.49
CA ILE A 171 25.45 10.93 -3.02
C ILE A 171 24.44 10.96 -4.16
N ILE A 172 23.25 10.45 -3.91
CA ILE A 172 22.12 10.48 -4.84
C ILE A 172 20.99 11.27 -4.19
N THR A 173 20.54 12.33 -4.86
CA THR A 173 19.38 13.10 -4.37
C THR A 173 18.11 12.63 -5.07
N LYS A 174 17.10 12.29 -4.28
CA LYS A 174 15.76 11.97 -4.76
C LYS A 174 14.73 12.81 -4.03
N SER A 175 13.60 13.04 -4.69
CA SER A 175 12.44 13.71 -4.10
C SER A 175 11.19 12.89 -4.33
N PHE A 176 10.22 13.03 -3.42
CA PHE A 176 8.89 12.47 -3.53
C PHE A 176 7.87 13.39 -2.86
N ASP A 177 6.62 13.29 -3.25
CA ASP A 177 5.53 14.08 -2.70
C ASP A 177 4.67 13.22 -1.77
N VAL A 178 4.26 13.80 -0.63
CA VAL A 178 3.52 13.09 0.41
C VAL A 178 2.36 13.94 0.90
N ASN A 179 1.24 13.28 1.23
CA ASN A 179 0.08 13.87 1.90
C ASN A 179 0.06 13.43 3.35
N THR A 180 -0.06 14.41 4.25
CA THR A 180 -0.42 14.21 5.66
C THR A 180 -1.87 14.63 5.87
N ARG A 181 -2.61 13.98 6.76
CA ARG A 181 -4.02 14.28 7.02
C ARG A 181 -4.41 14.05 8.45
N VAL A 182 -5.41 14.82 8.89
CA VAL A 182 -6.09 14.67 10.17
C VAL A 182 -7.57 14.35 9.93
N ALA A 183 -8.24 13.81 10.95
CA ALA A 183 -9.65 13.46 10.84
C ALA A 183 -10.58 14.70 10.80
N GLU A 184 -10.14 15.79 11.39
CA GLU A 184 -10.91 17.04 11.51
C GLU A 184 -11.06 17.75 10.17
N PHE A 185 -12.19 18.39 9.95
CA PHE A 185 -12.49 19.26 8.81
C PHE A 185 -13.66 20.18 9.13
N ASN A 186 -13.93 21.15 8.25
CA ASN A 186 -15.09 21.99 8.37
C ASN A 186 -16.14 21.63 7.31
N ASN A 187 -17.39 21.59 7.70
CA ASN A 187 -18.53 21.53 6.80
C ASN A 187 -18.57 22.78 5.88
N PRO A 188 -19.33 22.78 4.78
CA PRO A 188 -19.49 23.94 3.91
C PRO A 188 -20.02 25.21 4.61
N ASP A 189 -20.75 25.06 5.69
CA ASP A 189 -21.24 26.16 6.54
C ASP A 189 -20.22 26.66 7.58
N GLY A 190 -18.99 26.08 7.58
CA GLY A 190 -17.92 26.43 8.50
C GLY A 190 -17.97 25.71 9.85
N THR A 191 -18.99 24.89 10.12
CA THR A 191 -19.07 24.14 11.37
C THR A 191 -18.04 23.01 11.43
N PRO A 192 -17.35 22.81 12.59
CA PRO A 192 -16.38 21.73 12.75
C PRO A 192 -17.01 20.35 12.60
N ASN A 193 -16.31 19.45 11.95
CA ASN A 193 -16.69 18.05 11.80
C ASN A 193 -15.43 17.17 11.80
N LYS A 194 -15.59 15.86 11.84
CA LYS A 194 -14.48 14.91 11.75
C LYS A 194 -14.90 13.57 11.16
N VAL A 195 -13.97 12.91 10.48
CA VAL A 195 -14.11 11.53 10.04
C VAL A 195 -14.34 10.64 11.25
N ARG A 196 -15.27 9.71 11.14
CA ARG A 196 -15.51 8.68 12.16
C ARG A 196 -14.51 7.55 11.98
N LEU A 197 -13.35 7.69 12.62
CA LEU A 197 -12.32 6.66 12.57
C LEU A 197 -12.77 5.40 13.31
N LYS A 198 -12.46 4.24 12.75
CA LYS A 198 -12.61 2.96 13.43
C LYS A 198 -11.54 2.80 14.50
N SER A 199 -11.81 2.01 15.54
CA SER A 199 -10.86 1.84 16.66
C SER A 199 -9.46 1.40 16.23
N ARG A 200 -9.35 0.56 15.20
CA ARG A 200 -8.07 0.12 14.65
C ARG A 200 -7.23 1.26 14.05
N GLU A 201 -7.86 2.34 13.58
CA GLU A 201 -7.17 3.49 13.00
C GLU A 201 -6.53 4.42 14.05
N TYR A 202 -6.91 4.33 15.34
CA TYR A 202 -6.46 5.26 16.38
C TYR A 202 -4.95 5.26 16.61
N GLY A 203 -4.27 4.17 16.28
CA GLY A 203 -2.81 4.06 16.34
C GLY A 203 -2.10 4.18 14.99
N ASN A 204 -2.85 4.37 13.91
CA ASN A 204 -2.31 4.44 12.56
C ASN A 204 -1.57 5.75 12.32
N LEU A 205 -0.50 5.74 11.53
CA LEU A 205 0.30 6.91 11.18
C LEU A 205 -0.37 7.81 10.13
N ASN A 206 -1.48 7.39 9.53
CA ASN A 206 -2.16 8.17 8.49
C ASN A 206 -3.04 9.30 9.01
N TRP A 207 -3.48 9.21 10.29
CA TRP A 207 -4.44 10.13 10.88
C TRP A 207 -3.83 10.82 12.09
N ASP A 208 -2.71 11.48 11.88
CA ASP A 208 -2.02 12.22 12.93
C ASP A 208 -1.48 13.59 12.41
N ASN A 209 -0.80 14.31 13.29
CA ASN A 209 -0.33 15.66 13.04
C ASN A 209 1.16 15.72 12.69
N LYS A 210 1.69 14.70 12.02
CA LYS A 210 3.11 14.64 11.64
C LYS A 210 3.32 13.95 10.29
N LEU A 211 4.44 14.26 9.67
CA LEU A 211 5.01 13.47 8.59
C LEU A 211 5.94 12.43 9.20
N THR A 212 5.78 11.18 8.82
CA THR A 212 6.70 10.08 9.16
C THR A 212 7.34 9.53 7.89
N VAL A 213 8.66 9.39 7.89
CA VAL A 213 9.46 8.81 6.80
C VAL A 213 10.26 7.63 7.34
N GLU A 214 10.07 6.46 6.74
CA GLU A 214 10.83 5.24 6.99
C GLU A 214 11.95 5.10 5.97
N PHE A 215 13.14 4.79 6.46
CA PHE A 215 14.31 4.41 5.66
C PHE A 215 14.65 2.95 5.94
N ASP A 216 14.65 2.12 4.91
CA ASP A 216 14.77 0.68 5.02
C ASP A 216 15.66 0.11 3.90
N GLY A 217 15.97 -1.19 3.95
CA GLY A 217 16.78 -1.90 2.98
C GLY A 217 18.16 -2.31 3.50
N THR A 218 19.17 -2.32 2.64
CA THR A 218 20.54 -2.65 3.01
C THR A 218 21.31 -1.38 3.31
N ASN A 219 21.82 -1.23 4.54
CA ASN A 219 22.58 -0.07 4.99
C ASN A 219 21.91 1.27 4.67
N PRO A 220 20.60 1.47 4.99
CA PRO A 220 19.92 2.71 4.68
C PRO A 220 20.65 3.90 5.30
N SER A 221 20.97 4.90 4.48
CA SER A 221 21.79 6.04 4.89
C SER A 221 21.50 7.29 4.09
N PHE A 222 21.61 8.45 4.76
CA PHE A 222 21.46 9.75 4.12
C PHE A 222 22.30 10.83 4.81
N HIS A 223 22.53 11.95 4.09
CA HIS A 223 23.23 13.13 4.58
C HIS A 223 22.27 14.23 5.06
N SER A 224 21.18 14.41 4.35
CA SER A 224 20.19 15.45 4.68
C SER A 224 18.80 15.08 4.19
N ILE A 225 17.80 15.62 4.90
CA ILE A 225 16.40 15.59 4.53
C ILE A 225 15.83 17.01 4.53
N GLN A 226 15.14 17.40 3.46
CA GLN A 226 14.47 18.66 3.33
C GLN A 226 12.97 18.45 3.12
N ILE A 227 12.14 19.22 3.83
CA ILE A 227 10.69 19.20 3.72
C ILE A 227 10.24 20.57 3.18
N THR A 228 9.53 20.56 2.06
CA THR A 228 9.03 21.74 1.36
C THR A 228 7.51 21.71 1.29
N PRO A 229 6.78 22.70 1.81
CA PRO A 229 5.33 22.72 1.68
C PRO A 229 4.91 23.00 0.22
N LEU A 230 3.95 22.25 -0.27
CA LEU A 230 3.38 22.38 -1.62
C LEU A 230 2.16 23.30 -1.59
N ILE A 231 2.39 24.59 -1.38
CA ILE A 231 1.35 25.61 -1.23
C ILE A 231 1.50 26.73 -2.28
N GLY A 232 0.41 27.45 -2.55
CA GLY A 232 0.41 28.57 -3.50
C GLY A 232 0.86 28.15 -4.90
N ALA A 233 1.85 28.84 -5.46
CA ALA A 233 2.39 28.52 -6.79
C ALA A 233 3.13 27.16 -6.90
N LYS A 234 3.42 26.53 -5.76
CA LYS A 234 4.02 25.19 -5.68
C LYS A 234 2.98 24.10 -5.41
N ALA A 235 1.69 24.44 -5.34
CA ALA A 235 0.64 23.47 -5.13
C ALA A 235 0.56 22.51 -6.31
N GLU A 236 0.56 21.23 -6.01
CA GLU A 236 0.45 20.16 -7.00
C GLU A 236 -0.98 19.59 -7.02
N PRO A 237 -1.43 18.99 -8.12
CA PRO A 237 -2.69 18.24 -8.13
C PRO A 237 -2.59 17.04 -7.19
N VAL A 238 -3.74 16.67 -6.63
CA VAL A 238 -3.85 15.54 -5.69
C VAL A 238 -4.73 14.46 -6.29
N VAL A 239 -4.32 13.19 -6.15
CA VAL A 239 -5.16 12.02 -6.41
C VAL A 239 -5.67 11.51 -5.06
N TYR A 240 -6.94 11.76 -4.77
CA TYR A 240 -7.63 11.21 -3.61
C TYR A 240 -8.09 9.79 -3.92
N LEU A 241 -7.64 8.81 -3.13
CA LEU A 241 -8.08 7.42 -3.24
C LEU A 241 -9.20 7.16 -2.24
N ALA A 242 -10.31 6.62 -2.72
CA ALA A 242 -11.51 6.30 -1.94
C ALA A 242 -11.90 4.84 -2.20
N GLY A 243 -11.86 4.01 -1.17
CA GLY A 243 -12.09 2.58 -1.33
C GLY A 243 -12.04 1.80 -0.03
N ASP A 244 -11.87 0.50 -0.19
CA ASP A 244 -11.89 -0.48 0.89
C ASP A 244 -10.49 -1.02 1.26
N SER A 245 -10.45 -2.20 1.93
CA SER A 245 -9.22 -2.87 2.39
C SER A 245 -8.22 -3.21 1.29
N THR A 246 -8.65 -3.22 0.04
CA THR A 246 -7.80 -3.55 -1.10
C THR A 246 -7.10 -2.32 -1.69
N MET A 247 -7.42 -1.13 -1.16
CA MET A 247 -6.83 0.16 -1.52
C MET A 247 -6.15 0.88 -0.35
N VAL A 248 -6.56 0.59 0.91
CA VAL A 248 -6.09 1.26 2.14
C VAL A 248 -4.58 1.10 2.36
N ASP A 249 -3.96 2.03 3.09
CA ASP A 249 -2.63 1.82 3.62
C ASP A 249 -2.69 0.82 4.79
N GLN A 250 -2.32 -0.43 4.54
CA GLN A 250 -2.24 -1.48 5.57
C GLN A 250 -1.09 -1.18 6.53
N ASP A 251 -1.33 -1.29 7.82
CA ASP A 251 -0.38 -0.90 8.86
C ASP A 251 0.52 -2.04 9.36
N THR A 252 0.32 -3.25 8.89
CA THR A 252 1.07 -4.44 9.34
C THR A 252 1.54 -5.28 8.15
N ASP A 253 2.84 -5.55 8.05
CA ASP A 253 3.45 -6.44 7.08
C ASP A 253 3.04 -7.92 7.35
N PRO A 254 2.82 -8.75 6.34
CA PRO A 254 2.99 -8.52 4.90
C PRO A 254 1.73 -7.98 4.20
N ALA A 255 0.65 -7.67 4.93
CA ALA A 255 -0.55 -7.12 4.33
C ALA A 255 -0.24 -5.80 3.62
N ALA A 256 -0.75 -5.64 2.40
CA ALA A 256 -0.58 -4.45 1.58
C ALA A 256 -1.76 -4.28 0.62
N SER A 257 -1.83 -3.13 -0.03
CA SER A 257 -2.84 -2.85 -1.04
C SER A 257 -2.25 -2.08 -2.21
N TRP A 258 -2.94 -2.06 -3.35
CA TRP A 258 -2.45 -1.34 -4.52
C TRP A 258 -2.38 0.18 -4.29
N GLY A 259 -3.29 0.76 -3.51
CA GLY A 259 -3.26 2.20 -3.20
C GLY A 259 -2.04 2.60 -2.36
N GLN A 260 -1.58 1.71 -1.48
CA GLN A 260 -0.37 1.88 -0.67
C GLN A 260 0.92 1.81 -1.50
N GLN A 261 0.93 1.02 -2.58
CA GLN A 261 2.08 0.86 -3.47
C GLN A 261 2.10 1.93 -4.59
N LEU A 262 0.95 2.53 -4.90
CA LEU A 262 0.78 3.42 -6.04
C LEU A 262 1.73 4.63 -6.07
N PRO A 263 2.07 5.31 -4.95
CA PRO A 263 2.96 6.48 -4.98
C PRO A 263 4.33 6.20 -5.60
N ARG A 264 4.84 4.95 -5.47
CA ARG A 264 6.14 4.52 -6.02
C ARG A 264 6.26 4.79 -7.54
N PHE A 265 5.16 4.75 -8.24
CA PHE A 265 5.13 4.83 -9.71
C PHE A 265 5.06 6.28 -10.22
N PHE A 266 5.04 7.27 -9.33
CA PHE A 266 4.96 8.68 -9.71
C PHE A 266 6.21 9.44 -9.34
N LEU A 267 6.63 10.33 -10.24
CA LEU A 267 7.62 11.37 -9.93
C LEU A 267 6.94 12.55 -9.21
N PRO A 268 7.71 13.41 -8.53
CA PRO A 268 7.20 14.67 -8.00
C PRO A 268 6.42 15.49 -9.04
N GLY A 269 5.33 16.09 -8.61
CA GLY A 269 4.41 16.86 -9.47
C GLY A 269 2.96 16.45 -9.33
N ILE A 270 2.72 15.38 -8.55
CA ILE A 270 1.39 14.93 -8.16
C ILE A 270 1.46 14.24 -6.80
N VAL A 271 0.44 14.44 -5.98
CA VAL A 271 0.38 13.87 -4.62
C VAL A 271 -0.68 12.78 -4.56
N ILE A 272 -0.35 11.63 -3.99
CA ILE A 272 -1.32 10.56 -3.73
C ILE A 272 -1.79 10.63 -2.28
N ALA A 273 -3.08 10.87 -2.07
CA ALA A 273 -3.73 10.97 -0.76
C ALA A 273 -4.70 9.78 -0.58
N ASN A 274 -4.25 8.75 0.13
CA ASN A 274 -5.05 7.53 0.30
C ASN A 274 -6.00 7.65 1.49
N HIS A 275 -7.29 7.88 1.24
CA HIS A 275 -8.37 7.97 2.22
C HIS A 275 -9.19 6.67 2.36
N ALA A 276 -8.81 5.62 1.65
CA ALA A 276 -9.47 4.32 1.76
C ALA A 276 -9.36 3.74 3.17
N GLU A 277 -10.30 2.86 3.52
CA GLU A 277 -10.28 2.18 4.81
C GLU A 277 -10.90 0.78 4.70
N SER A 278 -10.34 -0.15 5.46
CA SER A 278 -10.79 -1.54 5.49
C SER A 278 -12.27 -1.67 5.89
N GLY A 279 -12.98 -2.55 5.18
CA GLY A 279 -14.39 -2.83 5.45
C GLY A 279 -15.37 -1.78 4.92
N GLU A 280 -14.89 -0.73 4.22
CA GLU A 280 -15.79 0.26 3.64
C GLU A 280 -16.65 -0.31 2.52
N THR A 281 -17.92 0.07 2.54
CA THR A 281 -18.81 0.10 1.40
C THR A 281 -18.85 1.52 0.84
N SER A 282 -19.38 1.70 -0.36
CA SER A 282 -19.65 3.05 -0.90
C SER A 282 -20.53 3.89 0.04
N ALA A 283 -21.53 3.25 0.69
CA ALA A 283 -22.43 3.91 1.63
C ALA A 283 -21.76 4.25 2.97
N SER A 284 -20.97 3.33 3.55
CA SER A 284 -20.30 3.60 4.83
C SER A 284 -19.19 4.66 4.67
N PHE A 285 -18.47 4.68 3.55
CA PHE A 285 -17.48 5.71 3.24
C PHE A 285 -18.08 7.13 3.27
N GLN A 286 -19.30 7.27 2.77
CA GLN A 286 -20.07 8.50 2.89
C GLN A 286 -20.54 8.73 4.33
N GLY A 287 -21.12 7.72 4.98
CA GLY A 287 -21.72 7.80 6.32
C GLY A 287 -20.70 8.03 7.43
N GLU A 288 -19.46 7.54 7.28
CA GLU A 288 -18.34 7.78 8.20
C GLU A 288 -17.62 9.11 7.94
N LEU A 289 -18.18 9.92 7.03
CA LEU A 289 -17.69 11.26 6.68
C LEU A 289 -16.35 11.32 5.96
N ARG A 290 -15.89 10.20 5.38
CA ARG A 290 -14.63 10.15 4.60
C ARG A 290 -14.79 10.88 3.26
N PHE A 291 -15.90 10.68 2.56
CA PHE A 291 -16.23 11.44 1.36
C PHE A 291 -16.42 12.94 1.65
N PRO A 292 -17.24 13.37 2.65
CA PRO A 292 -17.31 14.77 3.06
C PRO A 292 -15.96 15.40 3.41
N LYS A 293 -15.06 14.68 4.08
CA LYS A 293 -13.70 15.14 4.35
C LYS A 293 -12.94 15.46 3.06
N ILE A 294 -12.94 14.55 2.08
CA ILE A 294 -12.31 14.80 0.77
C ILE A 294 -12.97 16.00 0.10
N MET A 295 -14.30 16.09 0.11
CA MET A 295 -15.04 17.19 -0.51
C MET A 295 -14.77 18.56 0.14
N SER A 296 -14.27 18.59 1.39
CA SER A 296 -13.88 19.83 2.06
C SER A 296 -12.52 20.38 1.58
N ILE A 297 -11.65 19.54 0.99
CA ILE A 297 -10.27 19.89 0.61
C ILE A 297 -9.97 19.74 -0.88
N ILE A 298 -10.77 18.97 -1.63
CA ILE A 298 -10.60 18.77 -3.07
C ILE A 298 -10.81 20.08 -3.84
N LYS A 299 -9.99 20.32 -4.84
CA LYS A 299 -9.99 21.57 -5.61
C LYS A 299 -9.91 21.30 -7.12
N PRO A 300 -10.15 22.31 -7.97
CA PRO A 300 -9.99 22.16 -9.41
C PRO A 300 -8.63 21.63 -9.81
N GLY A 301 -8.63 20.64 -10.72
CA GLY A 301 -7.42 19.99 -11.20
C GLY A 301 -7.01 18.74 -10.41
N ASP A 302 -7.62 18.47 -9.25
CA ASP A 302 -7.43 17.23 -8.50
C ASP A 302 -8.17 16.05 -9.15
N TYR A 303 -7.88 14.86 -8.68
CA TYR A 303 -8.49 13.59 -9.11
C TYR A 303 -9.12 12.87 -7.93
N PHE A 304 -10.21 12.14 -8.19
CA PHE A 304 -10.87 11.30 -7.20
C PHE A 304 -11.01 9.88 -7.79
N PHE A 305 -10.18 8.97 -7.34
CA PHE A 305 -10.21 7.56 -7.72
C PHE A 305 -11.05 6.78 -6.71
N MET A 306 -12.11 6.13 -7.18
CA MET A 306 -13.02 5.38 -6.31
C MET A 306 -13.07 3.91 -6.73
N GLN A 307 -12.88 3.03 -5.76
CA GLN A 307 -13.03 1.58 -5.89
C GLN A 307 -13.82 1.03 -4.71
N PHE A 308 -15.03 0.59 -4.95
CA PHE A 308 -15.88 -0.09 -3.98
C PHE A 308 -16.44 -1.35 -4.64
N ASN A 309 -16.82 -2.34 -3.86
CA ASN A 309 -17.55 -3.55 -4.24
C ASN A 309 -17.41 -4.66 -3.20
N HIS A 310 -16.17 -5.02 -2.79
CA HIS A 310 -15.94 -6.22 -1.96
C HIS A 310 -16.83 -6.29 -0.73
N ASN A 311 -17.23 -5.14 -0.20
CA ASN A 311 -18.10 -5.04 0.95
C ASN A 311 -19.54 -4.70 0.55
N ASP A 312 -19.76 -3.93 -0.53
CA ASP A 312 -21.10 -3.53 -0.98
C ASP A 312 -21.96 -4.74 -1.35
N GLN A 313 -21.38 -5.74 -1.99
CA GLN A 313 -22.08 -6.97 -2.42
C GLN A 313 -22.45 -7.93 -1.28
N LYS A 314 -21.95 -7.70 -0.05
CA LYS A 314 -22.32 -8.54 1.10
C LYS A 314 -23.81 -8.44 1.37
N ALA A 315 -24.41 -9.56 1.75
CA ALA A 315 -25.85 -9.62 1.99
C ALA A 315 -26.32 -8.52 2.97
N GLY A 316 -27.28 -7.72 2.53
CA GLY A 316 -27.85 -6.63 3.33
C GLY A 316 -26.99 -5.37 3.43
N ALA A 317 -25.84 -5.28 2.73
CA ALA A 317 -24.97 -4.12 2.81
C ALA A 317 -25.47 -2.96 1.90
N VAL A 318 -25.29 -3.06 0.58
CA VAL A 318 -25.70 -2.04 -0.38
C VAL A 318 -26.33 -2.74 -1.58
N THR A 319 -27.55 -2.35 -2.00
CA THR A 319 -28.14 -2.92 -3.21
C THR A 319 -27.43 -2.40 -4.45
N LEU A 320 -27.54 -3.13 -5.56
CA LEU A 320 -26.89 -2.75 -6.82
C LEU A 320 -27.36 -1.38 -7.32
N GLU A 321 -28.66 -1.07 -7.19
CA GLU A 321 -29.25 0.23 -7.53
C GLU A 321 -28.65 1.33 -6.64
N ARG A 322 -28.59 1.10 -5.32
CA ARG A 322 -28.04 2.07 -4.39
C ARG A 322 -26.56 2.31 -4.61
N TYR A 323 -25.81 1.28 -4.96
CA TYR A 323 -24.40 1.39 -5.37
C TYR A 323 -24.23 2.32 -6.58
N LYS A 324 -25.02 2.13 -7.64
CA LYS A 324 -25.00 2.99 -8.84
C LYS A 324 -25.36 4.44 -8.50
N GLU A 325 -26.36 4.65 -7.65
CA GLU A 325 -26.75 5.98 -7.19
C GLU A 325 -25.62 6.69 -6.46
N ILE A 326 -24.96 6.01 -5.49
CA ILE A 326 -23.87 6.58 -4.72
C ILE A 326 -22.68 6.94 -5.60
N LEU A 327 -22.25 6.04 -6.48
CA LEU A 327 -21.13 6.34 -7.39
C LEU A 327 -21.47 7.51 -8.31
N THR A 328 -22.71 7.58 -8.83
CA THR A 328 -23.18 8.70 -9.66
C THR A 328 -23.18 10.02 -8.90
N ASP A 329 -23.58 10.00 -7.62
CA ASP A 329 -23.57 11.18 -6.76
C ASP A 329 -22.13 11.64 -6.47
N PHE A 330 -21.20 10.72 -6.19
CA PHE A 330 -19.79 11.04 -6.06
C PHE A 330 -19.23 11.71 -7.32
N VAL A 331 -19.52 11.16 -8.49
CA VAL A 331 -19.11 11.75 -9.78
C VAL A 331 -19.62 13.19 -9.92
N LYS A 332 -20.90 13.41 -9.62
CA LYS A 332 -21.53 14.73 -9.71
C LYS A 332 -20.89 15.75 -8.78
N GLN A 333 -20.69 15.38 -7.52
CA GLN A 333 -20.11 16.28 -6.52
C GLN A 333 -18.65 16.60 -6.81
N VAL A 334 -17.83 15.60 -7.19
CA VAL A 334 -16.43 15.78 -7.58
C VAL A 334 -16.29 16.73 -8.76
N ARG A 335 -17.11 16.53 -9.80
CA ARG A 335 -17.14 17.44 -10.95
C ARG A 335 -17.56 18.88 -10.58
N ALA A 336 -18.50 19.02 -9.66
CA ALA A 336 -18.90 20.34 -9.16
C ALA A 336 -17.77 21.12 -8.48
N LYS A 337 -16.75 20.41 -7.97
CA LYS A 337 -15.50 20.99 -7.43
C LYS A 337 -14.43 21.26 -8.50
N GLY A 338 -14.70 20.95 -9.77
CA GLY A 338 -13.72 21.08 -10.86
C GLY A 338 -12.64 19.99 -10.86
N ALA A 339 -12.84 18.91 -10.11
CA ALA A 339 -11.96 17.76 -10.04
C ALA A 339 -12.40 16.65 -11.00
N THR A 340 -11.51 15.72 -11.30
CA THR A 340 -11.73 14.61 -12.24
C THR A 340 -12.06 13.32 -11.50
N PRO A 341 -13.31 12.81 -11.57
CA PRO A 341 -13.64 11.50 -11.04
C PRO A 341 -13.14 10.38 -11.96
N VAL A 342 -12.64 9.31 -11.35
CA VAL A 342 -12.18 8.09 -12.03
C VAL A 342 -12.73 6.88 -11.27
N ILE A 343 -13.37 5.95 -11.97
CA ILE A 343 -13.76 4.67 -11.40
C ILE A 343 -12.64 3.66 -11.64
N VAL A 344 -12.26 2.95 -10.58
CA VAL A 344 -11.45 1.74 -10.65
C VAL A 344 -12.36 0.58 -10.28
N THR A 345 -12.55 -0.42 -11.16
CA THR A 345 -13.35 -1.59 -10.80
C THR A 345 -12.59 -2.45 -9.79
N ALA A 346 -13.31 -3.12 -8.89
CA ALA A 346 -12.68 -3.99 -7.88
C ALA A 346 -11.99 -5.18 -8.55
N GLN A 347 -10.79 -5.53 -8.08
CA GLN A 347 -10.09 -6.74 -8.54
C GLN A 347 -10.83 -8.02 -8.09
N HIS A 348 -10.64 -9.11 -8.84
CA HIS A 348 -11.20 -10.42 -8.47
C HIS A 348 -10.66 -10.94 -7.13
N ARG A 349 -11.42 -11.82 -6.49
CA ARG A 349 -10.88 -12.72 -5.46
C ARG A 349 -10.15 -13.89 -6.14
N ARG A 350 -9.23 -14.49 -5.42
CA ARG A 350 -8.50 -15.70 -5.86
C ARG A 350 -9.40 -16.93 -5.76
N THR A 351 -10.43 -16.98 -6.59
CA THR A 351 -11.37 -18.11 -6.68
C THR A 351 -11.36 -18.68 -8.09
N PHE A 352 -10.88 -19.91 -8.23
CA PHE A 352 -10.75 -20.60 -9.51
C PHE A 352 -11.77 -21.72 -9.63
N ASP A 353 -12.21 -22.00 -10.85
CA ASP A 353 -12.93 -23.22 -11.20
C ASP A 353 -11.97 -24.39 -11.45
N ALA A 354 -12.52 -25.59 -11.72
CA ALA A 354 -11.73 -26.79 -11.96
C ALA A 354 -10.86 -26.74 -13.23
N SER A 355 -11.14 -25.80 -14.15
CA SER A 355 -10.36 -25.58 -15.37
C SER A 355 -9.29 -24.50 -15.22
N GLY A 356 -9.15 -23.91 -14.03
CA GLY A 356 -8.13 -22.89 -13.75
C GLY A 356 -8.54 -21.48 -14.17
N HIS A 357 -9.82 -21.20 -14.37
CA HIS A 357 -10.33 -19.89 -14.66
C HIS A 357 -10.90 -19.21 -13.41
N ILE A 358 -10.71 -17.88 -13.32
CA ILE A 358 -11.27 -17.08 -12.24
C ILE A 358 -12.79 -17.08 -12.31
N THR A 359 -13.43 -17.43 -11.19
CA THR A 359 -14.89 -17.37 -11.04
C THR A 359 -15.34 -15.95 -10.66
N ASN A 360 -16.55 -15.58 -11.09
CA ASN A 360 -17.11 -14.29 -10.69
C ASN A 360 -17.60 -14.31 -9.24
N SER A 361 -16.75 -13.83 -8.33
CA SER A 361 -17.07 -13.67 -6.89
C SER A 361 -17.50 -12.24 -6.53
N LEU A 362 -17.70 -11.37 -7.53
CA LEU A 362 -18.01 -9.95 -7.37
C LEU A 362 -19.44 -9.58 -7.80
N ALA A 363 -20.24 -10.57 -8.16
CA ALA A 363 -21.60 -10.41 -8.71
C ALA A 363 -21.63 -9.39 -9.88
N ASP A 364 -22.64 -8.55 -9.95
CA ASP A 364 -22.84 -7.58 -11.03
C ASP A 364 -22.24 -6.18 -10.70
N TYR A 365 -21.59 -6.02 -9.56
CA TYR A 365 -21.07 -4.71 -9.13
C TYR A 365 -19.95 -4.15 -10.04
N PRO A 366 -19.00 -4.96 -10.57
CA PRO A 366 -18.04 -4.43 -11.54
C PRO A 366 -18.70 -3.94 -12.82
N GLN A 367 -19.75 -4.63 -13.29
CA GLN A 367 -20.51 -4.17 -14.46
C GLN A 367 -21.28 -2.89 -14.14
N ALA A 368 -21.89 -2.80 -12.96
CA ALA A 368 -22.54 -1.57 -12.51
C ALA A 368 -21.58 -0.38 -12.46
N ALA A 369 -20.34 -0.59 -12.01
CA ALA A 369 -19.29 0.44 -12.02
C ALA A 369 -18.92 0.88 -13.45
N ARG A 370 -18.80 -0.06 -14.41
CA ARG A 370 -18.59 0.25 -15.84
C ARG A 370 -19.77 1.04 -16.44
N ASP A 371 -21.00 0.63 -16.10
CA ASP A 371 -22.21 1.32 -16.56
C ASP A 371 -22.24 2.77 -16.05
N VAL A 372 -21.92 3.01 -14.78
CA VAL A 372 -21.84 4.36 -14.20
C VAL A 372 -20.75 5.18 -14.88
N ALA A 373 -19.58 4.60 -15.14
CA ALA A 373 -18.50 5.30 -15.84
C ALA A 373 -18.93 5.71 -17.25
N ALA A 374 -19.54 4.80 -18.01
CA ALA A 374 -20.02 5.05 -19.36
C ALA A 374 -21.15 6.09 -19.38
N ALA A 375 -22.16 5.94 -18.50
CA ALA A 375 -23.31 6.85 -18.43
C ALA A 375 -22.92 8.28 -18.06
N ASN A 376 -21.85 8.44 -17.29
CA ASN A 376 -21.33 9.75 -16.87
C ASN A 376 -20.16 10.24 -17.73
N ASN A 377 -19.73 9.50 -18.74
CA ASN A 377 -18.57 9.82 -19.57
C ASN A 377 -17.33 10.19 -18.71
N ILE A 378 -16.93 9.28 -17.82
CA ILE A 378 -15.73 9.42 -16.99
C ILE A 378 -14.75 8.29 -17.29
N ALA A 379 -13.48 8.52 -16.93
CA ALA A 379 -12.45 7.53 -17.09
C ALA A 379 -12.70 6.29 -16.21
N LEU A 380 -12.36 5.14 -16.75
CA LEU A 380 -12.44 3.83 -16.10
C LEU A 380 -11.06 3.17 -16.12
N VAL A 381 -10.63 2.65 -14.98
CA VAL A 381 -9.53 1.69 -14.84
C VAL A 381 -10.15 0.33 -14.54
N ASP A 382 -10.15 -0.57 -15.51
CA ASP A 382 -10.83 -1.87 -15.37
C ASP A 382 -9.94 -2.91 -14.68
N LEU A 383 -9.75 -2.73 -13.37
CA LEU A 383 -8.92 -3.62 -12.56
C LEU A 383 -9.52 -5.02 -12.41
N THR A 384 -10.86 -5.17 -12.56
CA THR A 384 -11.51 -6.49 -12.60
C THR A 384 -10.99 -7.30 -13.79
N ALA A 385 -10.97 -6.71 -14.99
CA ALA A 385 -10.47 -7.38 -16.18
C ALA A 385 -8.96 -7.71 -16.07
N MET A 386 -8.15 -6.72 -15.63
CA MET A 386 -6.70 -6.90 -15.50
C MET A 386 -6.32 -7.92 -14.44
N SER A 387 -6.97 -7.93 -13.27
CA SER A 387 -6.69 -8.91 -12.23
C SER A 387 -7.07 -10.34 -12.63
N LYS A 388 -8.13 -10.51 -13.45
CA LYS A 388 -8.47 -11.82 -14.03
C LYS A 388 -7.32 -12.33 -14.88
N VAL A 389 -6.80 -11.50 -15.79
CA VAL A 389 -5.66 -11.87 -16.65
C VAL A 389 -4.44 -12.22 -15.82
N LEU A 390 -4.10 -11.40 -14.83
CA LEU A 390 -2.95 -11.63 -13.95
C LEU A 390 -3.06 -12.96 -13.20
N TYR A 391 -4.19 -13.21 -12.54
CA TYR A 391 -4.35 -14.43 -11.73
C TYR A 391 -4.42 -15.70 -12.57
N GLU A 392 -5.06 -15.65 -13.75
CA GLU A 392 -5.10 -16.78 -14.67
C GLU A 392 -3.74 -17.08 -15.30
N ALA A 393 -2.92 -16.04 -15.57
CA ALA A 393 -1.55 -16.21 -16.04
C ALA A 393 -0.64 -16.83 -14.96
N GLU A 394 -0.80 -16.46 -13.68
CA GLU A 394 -0.14 -17.10 -12.53
C GLU A 394 -0.61 -18.53 -12.32
N GLY A 395 -1.86 -18.81 -12.68
CA GLY A 395 -2.55 -20.06 -12.38
C GLY A 395 -2.93 -20.24 -10.90
N PRO A 396 -3.72 -21.28 -10.55
CA PRO A 396 -4.24 -21.45 -9.20
C PRO A 396 -3.19 -21.56 -8.09
N GLU A 397 -2.03 -22.14 -8.37
CA GLU A 397 -0.94 -22.27 -7.39
C GLU A 397 -0.08 -21.01 -7.32
N GLY A 398 0.33 -20.47 -8.46
CA GLY A 398 1.13 -19.24 -8.52
C GLY A 398 0.41 -18.04 -7.91
N ALA A 399 -0.87 -17.87 -8.22
CA ALA A 399 -1.68 -16.77 -7.68
C ALA A 399 -1.77 -16.74 -6.14
N LYS A 400 -1.42 -17.83 -5.43
CA LYS A 400 -1.33 -17.81 -3.96
C LYS A 400 -0.25 -16.84 -3.47
N HIS A 401 0.80 -16.66 -4.23
CA HIS A 401 1.91 -15.75 -3.88
C HIS A 401 1.51 -14.27 -3.87
N LEU A 402 0.41 -13.90 -4.52
CA LEU A 402 -0.10 -12.53 -4.51
C LEU A 402 -0.82 -12.15 -3.21
N PHE A 403 -1.26 -13.13 -2.43
CA PHE A 403 -2.20 -12.93 -1.33
C PHE A 403 -1.57 -13.09 0.05
N ASN A 404 -2.20 -12.51 1.06
CA ASN A 404 -1.74 -12.58 2.44
C ASN A 404 -2.06 -13.96 3.04
N GLY A 405 -1.11 -14.86 3.05
CA GLY A 405 -1.27 -16.23 3.55
C GLY A 405 -2.37 -16.99 2.80
N THR A 406 -3.37 -17.45 3.53
CA THR A 406 -4.50 -18.21 2.97
C THR A 406 -5.67 -17.32 2.49
N ASP A 407 -5.58 -16.02 2.65
CA ASP A 407 -6.61 -15.09 2.21
C ASP A 407 -6.83 -15.18 0.69
N VAL A 408 -8.03 -14.93 0.26
CA VAL A 408 -8.43 -14.92 -1.16
C VAL A 408 -8.80 -13.53 -1.68
N THR A 409 -8.73 -12.52 -0.81
CA THR A 409 -9.17 -11.14 -1.08
C THR A 409 -8.06 -10.13 -0.86
N HIS A 410 -7.28 -10.28 0.23
CA HIS A 410 -6.28 -9.29 0.66
C HIS A 410 -4.87 -9.73 0.25
N PHE A 411 -4.06 -8.77 -0.15
CA PHE A 411 -2.75 -8.96 -0.75
C PHE A 411 -1.62 -8.85 0.26
N ASN A 412 -0.50 -9.44 -0.09
CA ASN A 412 0.80 -9.10 0.45
C ASN A 412 1.48 -8.01 -0.41
N ASN A 413 2.73 -7.65 -0.06
CA ASN A 413 3.47 -6.61 -0.78
C ASN A 413 3.61 -6.90 -2.28
N TYR A 414 3.87 -8.16 -2.67
CA TYR A 414 4.02 -8.54 -4.07
C TYR A 414 2.72 -8.37 -4.85
N GLY A 415 1.61 -8.93 -4.37
CA GLY A 415 0.33 -8.82 -5.06
C GLY A 415 -0.20 -7.39 -5.12
N ALA A 416 0.00 -6.62 -4.05
CA ALA A 416 -0.35 -5.21 -4.02
C ALA A 416 0.46 -4.38 -5.04
N TYR A 417 1.75 -4.70 -5.20
CA TYR A 417 2.63 -4.06 -6.17
C TYR A 417 2.21 -4.36 -7.61
N GLU A 418 1.96 -5.64 -7.94
CA GLU A 418 1.49 -6.04 -9.27
C GLU A 418 0.12 -5.42 -9.62
N LEU A 419 -0.79 -5.32 -8.67
CA LEU A 419 -2.07 -4.62 -8.89
C LEU A 419 -1.89 -3.10 -9.03
N ALA A 420 -0.94 -2.48 -8.33
CA ALA A 420 -0.62 -1.08 -8.57
C ALA A 420 -0.08 -0.86 -9.99
N ARG A 421 0.71 -1.79 -10.53
CA ARG A 421 1.15 -1.78 -11.95
C ARG A 421 -0.03 -1.90 -12.91
N CYS A 422 -1.03 -2.76 -12.60
CA CYS A 422 -2.28 -2.80 -13.36
C CYS A 422 -2.98 -1.43 -13.36
N VAL A 423 -3.07 -0.75 -12.21
CA VAL A 423 -3.68 0.58 -12.12
C VAL A 423 -2.89 1.60 -12.93
N VAL A 424 -1.56 1.58 -12.88
CA VAL A 424 -0.67 2.43 -13.70
C VAL A 424 -0.90 2.19 -15.20
N HIS A 425 -0.99 0.92 -15.62
CA HIS A 425 -1.34 0.56 -16.99
C HIS A 425 -2.71 1.15 -17.37
N GLY A 426 -3.74 0.96 -16.54
CA GLY A 426 -5.07 1.52 -16.77
C GLY A 426 -5.10 3.06 -16.82
N ILE A 427 -4.25 3.76 -16.08
CA ILE A 427 -4.06 5.21 -16.17
C ILE A 427 -3.55 5.61 -17.56
N ARG A 428 -2.60 4.84 -18.12
CA ARG A 428 -2.05 5.06 -19.47
C ARG A 428 -3.11 4.76 -20.54
N GLU A 429 -3.79 3.62 -20.47
CA GLU A 429 -4.85 3.21 -21.40
C GLU A 429 -6.03 4.21 -21.41
N ALA A 430 -6.44 4.69 -20.24
CA ALA A 430 -7.48 5.71 -20.13
C ALA A 430 -7.00 7.12 -20.54
N LYS A 431 -5.71 7.27 -20.93
CA LYS A 431 -5.08 8.54 -21.34
C LYS A 431 -5.30 9.67 -20.34
N LEU A 432 -5.29 9.31 -19.04
CA LEU A 432 -5.46 10.31 -18.00
C LEU A 432 -4.28 11.29 -17.99
N PRO A 433 -4.52 12.61 -17.88
CA PRO A 433 -3.44 13.62 -17.89
C PRO A 433 -2.38 13.42 -16.83
N ILE A 434 -2.69 12.70 -15.72
CA ILE A 434 -1.72 12.35 -14.68
C ILE A 434 -0.63 11.38 -15.15
N ALA A 435 -0.82 10.68 -16.27
CA ALA A 435 0.18 9.78 -16.83
C ALA A 435 1.52 10.46 -17.13
N LYS A 436 1.52 11.79 -17.33
CA LYS A 436 2.77 12.57 -17.51
C LYS A 436 3.67 12.62 -16.28
N PHE A 437 3.14 12.30 -15.10
CA PHE A 437 3.90 12.25 -13.84
C PHE A 437 4.38 10.85 -13.49
N LEU A 438 3.99 9.83 -14.27
CA LEU A 438 4.51 8.48 -14.07
C LEU A 438 6.02 8.45 -14.30
N ASP A 439 6.72 7.68 -13.48
CA ASP A 439 8.15 7.44 -13.64
C ASP A 439 8.42 6.78 -15.00
N PRO A 440 9.13 7.44 -15.92
CA PRO A 440 9.39 6.90 -17.26
C PRO A 440 10.31 5.67 -17.25
N THR A 441 10.97 5.36 -16.14
CA THR A 441 11.79 4.15 -15.98
C THR A 441 10.94 2.92 -15.67
N VAL A 442 9.68 3.10 -15.27
CA VAL A 442 8.72 2.01 -15.07
C VAL A 442 8.17 1.58 -16.43
N PRO A 443 8.47 0.34 -16.88
CA PRO A 443 7.96 -0.16 -18.16
C PRO A 443 6.44 -0.26 -18.16
N ASP A 444 5.87 -0.33 -19.35
CA ASP A 444 4.46 -0.71 -19.49
C ASP A 444 4.24 -2.12 -18.91
N PHE A 445 3.11 -2.27 -18.26
CA PHE A 445 2.77 -3.52 -17.61
C PHE A 445 1.75 -4.30 -18.45
N ASP A 446 2.08 -5.55 -18.74
CA ASP A 446 1.17 -6.52 -19.31
C ASP A 446 0.76 -7.50 -18.21
N PRO A 447 -0.50 -7.51 -17.73
CA PRO A 447 -0.92 -8.43 -16.65
C PRO A 447 -0.71 -9.90 -16.96
N ALA A 448 -0.58 -10.28 -18.24
CA ALA A 448 -0.25 -11.65 -18.65
C ALA A 448 1.26 -11.98 -18.54
N LYS A 449 2.11 -10.99 -18.26
CA LYS A 449 3.57 -11.10 -18.19
C LYS A 449 4.10 -10.46 -16.91
N PHE A 450 3.60 -10.93 -15.79
CA PHE A 450 4.00 -10.48 -14.46
C PHE A 450 5.46 -10.82 -14.16
N ASP A 451 6.07 -10.10 -13.20
CA ASP A 451 7.40 -10.44 -12.72
C ASP A 451 7.32 -11.65 -11.78
N PRO A 452 8.18 -12.68 -11.92
CA PRO A 452 8.15 -13.85 -11.06
C PRO A 452 8.31 -13.47 -9.57
N PHE A 453 7.53 -14.09 -8.69
CA PHE A 453 7.51 -13.81 -7.24
C PHE A 453 8.90 -13.86 -6.60
N ASP A 454 9.76 -14.80 -7.00
CA ASP A 454 11.13 -14.95 -6.47
C ASP A 454 12.08 -13.82 -6.87
N THR A 455 11.72 -13.04 -7.88
CA THR A 455 12.46 -11.84 -8.30
C THR A 455 12.06 -10.58 -7.54
N PHE A 456 10.90 -10.56 -6.90
CA PHE A 456 10.41 -9.43 -6.13
C PHE A 456 11.21 -9.21 -4.85
N LYS A 457 11.81 -8.04 -4.71
CA LYS A 457 12.71 -7.68 -3.60
C LYS A 457 12.27 -6.38 -2.95
N LEU A 458 11.35 -6.46 -2.02
CA LEU A 458 10.94 -5.33 -1.20
C LEU A 458 11.20 -5.67 0.27
N PRO A 459 11.99 -4.88 1.01
CA PRO A 459 12.24 -5.15 2.43
C PRO A 459 10.95 -5.03 3.24
N ASN A 460 10.85 -5.83 4.32
CA ASN A 460 9.70 -5.84 5.21
C ASN A 460 9.67 -4.58 6.06
N SER A 461 8.50 -3.95 6.15
CA SER A 461 8.27 -2.78 7.01
C SER A 461 7.41 -3.19 8.20
N PRO A 462 7.98 -3.33 9.41
CA PRO A 462 7.25 -3.88 10.55
C PRO A 462 6.26 -2.90 11.19
N ASN A 463 6.35 -1.59 10.88
CA ASN A 463 5.62 -0.55 11.62
C ASN A 463 4.89 0.45 10.71
N GLY A 464 3.57 0.36 10.71
CA GLY A 464 2.69 1.44 10.22
C GLY A 464 1.91 2.12 11.35
N ARG A 465 2.34 1.92 12.62
CA ARG A 465 1.60 2.33 13.82
C ARG A 465 2.48 3.10 14.80
N ARG A 466 1.84 4.03 15.52
CA ARG A 466 2.50 4.81 16.59
C ARG A 466 2.83 3.92 17.78
N PRO A 467 4.02 4.09 18.39
CA PRO A 467 4.34 3.44 19.66
C PRO A 467 3.33 3.82 20.75
N GLY A 468 2.79 2.82 21.45
CA GLY A 468 1.80 3.05 22.51
C GLY A 468 0.39 3.37 22.02
N GLY A 469 0.14 3.34 20.72
CA GLY A 469 -1.21 3.38 20.17
C GLY A 469 -2.04 2.16 20.63
N PRO A 470 -3.37 2.26 20.67
CA PRO A 470 -4.22 1.15 21.07
C PRO A 470 -3.97 -0.06 20.14
N PRO A 471 -3.99 -1.29 20.68
CA PRO A 471 -3.87 -2.48 19.86
C PRO A 471 -5.06 -2.58 18.90
N ILE A 472 -4.85 -3.22 17.75
CA ILE A 472 -5.96 -3.57 16.85
C ILE A 472 -6.87 -4.53 17.63
N PRO A 473 -8.16 -4.25 17.76
CA PRO A 473 -9.11 -5.16 18.38
C PRO A 473 -9.07 -6.52 17.68
N VAL A 474 -9.16 -7.61 18.44
CA VAL A 474 -9.10 -8.99 17.88
C VAL A 474 -10.14 -9.21 16.79
N ASP A 475 -11.30 -8.60 16.92
CA ASP A 475 -12.41 -8.67 15.96
C ASP A 475 -12.17 -7.84 14.67
N ASP A 476 -11.17 -6.97 14.65
CA ASP A 476 -10.78 -6.08 13.53
C ASP A 476 -9.46 -6.51 12.86
N GLN A 477 -8.85 -7.59 13.32
CA GLN A 477 -7.67 -8.19 12.66
C GLN A 477 -8.14 -8.92 11.40
N LEU A 478 -7.56 -8.57 10.24
CA LEU A 478 -7.84 -9.18 8.94
C LEU A 478 -7.20 -10.57 8.83
#